data_4523825fb169b03b73a0752cc7cb2913
#
_entry.id   4523825fb169b03b73a0752cc7cb2913
#
_cell.length_a   1.000
_cell.length_b   1.000
_cell.length_c   1.000
_cell.angle_alpha   90.00
_cell.angle_beta   90.00
_cell.angle_gamma   90.00
#
_symmetry.space_group_name_H-M   'P 1'
#
loop_
_entity.id
_entity.type
_entity.pdbx_description
1 polymer ?
#
loop_
_entity_poly.entity_id
_entity_poly.type
_entity_poly.pdbx_seq_one_letter_code
_entity_poly.pdbx_strand_id
1 'polypeptide(L)'
;MATRDIYDTGFDEDVQTESSANQCPECDGHVITNVKETVCENCGLVIEEQRIDRGPEWRAYDADERERTGAPLTAARHDRGLSTEIGHETDAHGNELSGQKRRRLARMRREQTRGRWRSKAERNLAHGLGEVRRLSSALELSESIRDQACQLFRSAQSEDLLRGRSIEAIGAASIYGTGRCNQHPLLLEDVVDAARVESTRVTNAYRTLNRELELPTPPMRPTSFVPRLISELGLDQDIRRRANELAEHAEGTALTNGCQPSGVAAACVYLAAQEQGALITQSTVASAAEVSVVTLRSRRDELQAI
;
A
#
# COMPACT_ATOMS: atom_id res chain seq x y z
N MET A 1 5.98 10.77 -3.25
CA MET A 1 5.79 10.89 -4.72
C MET A 1 4.42 11.48 -4.94
N ALA A 2 4.33 12.62 -5.59
CA ALA A 2 3.05 13.25 -5.90
C ALA A 2 2.30 12.35 -6.88
N THR A 3 1.09 11.97 -6.54
CA THR A 3 0.15 11.31 -7.45
C THR A 3 -0.11 12.29 -8.61
N ARG A 4 0.44 11.99 -9.79
CA ARG A 4 0.06 12.70 -11.01
C ARG A 4 -1.43 12.49 -11.22
N ASP A 5 -2.16 13.58 -11.25
CA ASP A 5 -3.58 13.59 -11.58
C ASP A 5 -3.76 13.04 -13.00
N ILE A 6 -4.54 11.96 -13.16
CA ILE A 6 -4.72 11.25 -14.44
C ILE A 6 -5.50 12.12 -15.45
N TYR A 7 -6.07 13.22 -14.98
CA TYR A 7 -6.85 14.16 -15.79
C TYR A 7 -6.06 15.40 -16.24
N ASP A 8 -4.75 15.47 -15.93
CA ASP A 8 -3.89 16.62 -16.28
C ASP A 8 -3.38 16.58 -17.73
N THR A 9 -3.70 15.55 -18.49
CA THR A 9 -3.51 15.54 -19.95
C THR A 9 -4.83 15.86 -20.62
N GLY A 10 -5.01 17.13 -20.97
CA GLY A 10 -6.12 17.57 -21.81
C GLY A 10 -6.19 16.76 -23.10
N PHE A 11 -7.41 16.50 -23.57
CA PHE A 11 -7.70 15.81 -24.83
C PHE A 11 -7.41 16.69 -26.07
N ASP A 12 -6.86 17.89 -25.90
CA ASP A 12 -6.46 18.80 -26.99
C ASP A 12 -4.95 18.69 -27.22
N GLU A 13 -4.59 18.09 -28.35
CA GLU A 13 -3.19 17.90 -28.78
C GLU A 13 -2.45 19.21 -29.09
N ASP A 14 -3.11 20.37 -29.08
CA ASP A 14 -2.56 21.64 -29.53
C ASP A 14 -2.25 22.66 -28.42
N VAL A 15 -2.42 22.35 -27.14
CA VAL A 15 -2.09 23.28 -26.05
C VAL A 15 -0.81 22.87 -25.35
N GLN A 16 0.32 23.33 -25.85
CA GLN A 16 1.55 23.43 -25.08
C GLN A 16 1.38 24.50 -24.00
N THR A 17 0.86 24.14 -22.85
CA THR A 17 0.91 25.00 -21.67
C THR A 17 2.24 24.81 -20.96
N GLU A 18 3.28 25.41 -21.48
CA GLU A 18 4.39 25.88 -20.65
C GLU A 18 3.91 27.17 -19.93
N SER A 19 3.07 27.01 -18.94
CA SER A 19 2.77 28.12 -18.03
C SER A 19 3.57 27.90 -16.74
N SER A 20 4.49 28.81 -16.48
CA SER A 20 4.92 29.18 -15.14
C SER A 20 3.66 29.55 -14.35
N ALA A 21 3.07 28.61 -13.66
CA ALA A 21 1.67 28.58 -13.21
C ALA A 21 1.25 29.70 -12.23
N ASN A 22 2.11 30.68 -11.95
CA ASN A 22 1.84 31.74 -10.97
C ASN A 22 2.27 33.16 -11.41
N GLN A 23 2.61 33.40 -12.68
CA GLN A 23 3.05 34.68 -13.15
C GLN A 23 2.23 35.20 -14.34
N CYS A 24 1.86 36.45 -14.31
CA CYS A 24 1.13 37.10 -15.38
C CYS A 24 2.04 37.28 -16.62
N PRO A 25 1.58 36.93 -17.84
CA PRO A 25 2.39 37.04 -19.06
C PRO A 25 2.67 38.49 -19.47
N GLU A 26 1.94 39.49 -18.96
CA GLU A 26 2.13 40.90 -19.31
C GLU A 26 2.92 41.72 -18.26
N CYS A 27 2.75 41.43 -16.97
CA CYS A 27 3.34 42.25 -15.91
C CYS A 27 4.12 41.43 -14.87
N ASP A 28 4.33 40.14 -15.06
CA ASP A 28 4.96 39.23 -14.11
C ASP A 28 4.35 39.25 -12.70
N GLY A 29 3.15 39.85 -12.55
CA GLY A 29 2.43 39.96 -11.29
C GLY A 29 1.83 38.60 -10.85
N HIS A 30 1.43 38.59 -9.57
CA HIS A 30 0.83 37.37 -8.97
C HIS A 30 -0.57 37.11 -9.58
N VAL A 31 -0.80 35.84 -9.90
CA VAL A 31 -2.05 35.36 -10.50
C VAL A 31 -2.88 34.67 -9.46
N ILE A 32 -4.13 35.08 -9.26
CA ILE A 32 -5.12 34.44 -8.41
C ILE A 32 -6.14 33.70 -9.26
N THR A 33 -6.41 32.50 -8.88
CA THR A 33 -7.44 31.64 -9.51
C THR A 33 -8.68 31.60 -8.63
N ASN A 34 -9.77 32.19 -9.12
CA ASN A 34 -11.10 32.10 -8.54
C ASN A 34 -11.90 30.93 -9.17
N VAL A 35 -13.09 30.65 -8.64
CA VAL A 35 -13.95 29.55 -9.13
C VAL A 35 -14.31 29.69 -10.62
N LYS A 36 -14.35 30.91 -11.16
CA LYS A 36 -14.79 31.21 -12.53
C LYS A 36 -13.68 31.63 -13.47
N GLU A 37 -12.65 32.30 -12.95
CA GLU A 37 -11.62 32.97 -13.75
C GLU A 37 -10.27 32.98 -13.07
N THR A 38 -9.22 33.10 -13.84
CA THR A 38 -7.86 33.29 -13.39
C THR A 38 -7.40 34.70 -13.76
N VAL A 39 -7.18 35.55 -12.75
CA VAL A 39 -6.94 36.98 -12.92
C VAL A 39 -5.62 37.43 -12.29
N CYS A 40 -4.90 38.33 -12.95
CA CYS A 40 -3.74 38.96 -12.36
C CYS A 40 -4.13 40.06 -11.36
N GLU A 41 -3.61 40.01 -10.13
CA GLU A 41 -3.87 41.04 -9.10
C GLU A 41 -3.32 42.43 -9.45
N ASN A 42 -2.22 42.48 -10.22
CA ASN A 42 -1.54 43.75 -10.50
C ASN A 42 -2.12 44.49 -11.70
N CYS A 43 -2.43 43.79 -12.80
CA CYS A 43 -2.90 44.44 -14.02
C CYS A 43 -4.36 44.13 -14.38
N GLY A 44 -5.01 43.20 -13.64
CA GLY A 44 -6.40 42.81 -13.90
C GLY A 44 -6.59 41.98 -15.16
N LEU A 45 -5.51 41.48 -15.79
CA LEU A 45 -5.61 40.62 -16.97
C LEU A 45 -6.29 39.29 -16.60
N VAL A 46 -7.38 38.96 -17.31
CA VAL A 46 -8.00 37.65 -17.21
C VAL A 46 -7.25 36.73 -18.13
N ILE A 47 -6.58 35.72 -17.54
CA ILE A 47 -5.74 34.75 -18.27
C ILE A 47 -6.58 33.59 -18.76
N GLU A 48 -7.53 33.13 -17.94
CA GLU A 48 -8.39 32.02 -18.24
C GLU A 48 -9.82 32.29 -17.76
N GLU A 49 -10.77 32.14 -18.66
CA GLU A 49 -12.20 32.22 -18.39
C GLU A 49 -12.83 30.83 -18.52
N GLN A 50 -14.01 30.64 -17.93
CA GLN A 50 -14.83 29.43 -18.08
C GLN A 50 -14.17 28.14 -17.56
N ARG A 51 -13.57 28.23 -16.40
CA ARG A 51 -13.05 27.04 -15.76
C ARG A 51 -14.16 26.01 -15.55
N ILE A 52 -13.91 24.78 -15.97
CA ILE A 52 -14.87 23.67 -15.79
C ILE A 52 -15.10 23.47 -14.30
N ASP A 53 -16.29 23.79 -13.82
CA ASP A 53 -16.73 23.45 -12.48
C ASP A 53 -17.00 21.94 -12.40
N ARG A 54 -16.13 21.23 -11.70
CA ARG A 54 -16.26 19.78 -11.46
C ARG A 54 -17.14 19.48 -10.23
N GLY A 55 -17.69 20.50 -9.58
CA GLY A 55 -18.63 20.35 -8.48
C GLY A 55 -19.98 19.78 -8.95
N PRO A 56 -20.86 19.36 -8.03
CA PRO A 56 -22.20 18.89 -8.37
C PRO A 56 -23.07 20.06 -8.91
N GLU A 57 -23.89 19.79 -9.93
CA GLU A 57 -24.85 20.76 -10.51
C GLU A 57 -26.07 20.97 -9.62
N TRP A 58 -26.24 20.15 -8.60
CA TRP A 58 -27.32 20.22 -7.62
C TRP A 58 -26.84 20.85 -6.32
N ARG A 59 -27.80 21.33 -5.52
CA ARG A 59 -27.49 21.80 -4.17
C ARG A 59 -27.11 20.63 -3.29
N ALA A 60 -25.92 20.66 -2.74
CA ALA A 60 -25.41 19.69 -1.78
C ALA A 60 -24.89 20.44 -0.55
N TYR A 61 -25.36 20.09 0.62
CA TYR A 61 -24.99 20.71 1.89
C TYR A 61 -23.87 19.91 2.56
N ASP A 62 -23.93 18.60 2.48
CA ASP A 62 -22.95 17.69 3.04
C ASP A 62 -21.86 17.29 2.03
N ALA A 63 -20.67 16.94 2.52
CA ALA A 63 -19.53 16.55 1.67
C ALA A 63 -19.87 15.30 0.84
N ASP A 64 -20.57 14.33 1.43
CA ASP A 64 -20.95 13.08 0.77
C ASP A 64 -21.98 13.32 -0.36
N GLU A 65 -22.85 14.33 -0.22
CA GLU A 65 -23.79 14.71 -1.27
C GLU A 65 -23.14 15.46 -2.43
N ARG A 66 -21.94 16.01 -2.22
CA ARG A 66 -21.16 16.72 -3.26
C ARG A 66 -20.40 15.76 -4.16
N GLU A 67 -20.26 14.51 -3.78
CA GLU A 67 -19.58 13.53 -4.62
C GLU A 67 -20.40 13.24 -5.88
N ARG A 68 -19.74 13.46 -7.04
CA ARG A 68 -20.36 13.24 -8.36
C ARG A 68 -20.55 11.78 -8.74
N THR A 69 -20.45 10.85 -7.82
CA THR A 69 -20.74 9.46 -8.03
C THR A 69 -19.65 8.56 -8.62
N GLY A 70 -19.63 7.38 -8.15
CA GLY A 70 -18.73 6.31 -8.53
C GLY A 70 -17.68 6.06 -7.46
N ALA A 71 -17.25 4.82 -7.37
CA ALA A 71 -16.16 4.47 -6.48
C ALA A 71 -14.87 5.20 -6.90
N PRO A 72 -14.02 5.62 -5.94
CA PRO A 72 -12.74 6.25 -6.25
C PRO A 72 -11.88 5.31 -7.13
N LEU A 73 -11.06 5.92 -7.97
CA LEU A 73 -10.10 5.15 -8.78
C LEU A 73 -9.12 4.44 -7.85
N THR A 74 -8.92 3.15 -8.08
CA THR A 74 -8.02 2.32 -7.27
C THR A 74 -7.04 1.53 -8.13
N ALA A 75 -5.79 1.42 -7.70
CA ALA A 75 -4.81 0.54 -8.30
C ALA A 75 -5.17 -0.95 -8.14
N ALA A 76 -6.01 -1.27 -7.18
CA ALA A 76 -6.36 -2.64 -6.77
C ALA A 76 -7.30 -3.38 -7.73
N ARG A 77 -7.89 -2.70 -8.71
CA ARG A 77 -8.75 -3.31 -9.75
C ARG A 77 -8.09 -3.19 -11.13
N HIS A 78 -8.25 -4.20 -12.00
CA HIS A 78 -7.62 -4.23 -13.33
C HIS A 78 -7.99 -3.00 -14.18
N ASP A 79 -9.23 -2.54 -14.10
CA ASP A 79 -9.80 -1.37 -14.75
C ASP A 79 -9.80 -0.10 -13.86
N ARG A 80 -9.06 -0.12 -12.78
CA ARG A 80 -9.00 0.95 -11.77
C ARG A 80 -10.34 1.31 -11.11
N GLY A 81 -11.33 0.41 -11.19
CA GLY A 81 -12.65 0.62 -10.61
C GLY A 81 -13.67 1.26 -11.56
N LEU A 82 -13.34 1.42 -12.84
CA LEU A 82 -14.25 2.01 -13.84
C LEU A 82 -15.48 1.14 -14.15
N SER A 83 -15.37 -0.19 -13.98
CA SER A 83 -16.50 -1.10 -14.19
C SER A 83 -17.36 -1.20 -12.95
N THR A 84 -18.68 -1.09 -13.14
CA THR A 84 -19.67 -1.36 -12.09
C THR A 84 -19.83 -2.85 -11.85
N GLU A 85 -20.23 -3.22 -10.65
CA GLU A 85 -20.54 -4.60 -10.29
C GLU A 85 -22.04 -4.79 -10.12
N ILE A 86 -22.58 -5.88 -10.69
CA ILE A 86 -23.98 -6.24 -10.54
C ILE A 86 -24.15 -6.93 -9.18
N GLY A 87 -24.94 -6.35 -8.27
CA GLY A 87 -25.22 -6.86 -6.93
C GLY A 87 -25.78 -8.29 -6.92
N HIS A 88 -25.68 -8.95 -5.76
CA HIS A 88 -26.00 -10.38 -5.66
C HIS A 88 -27.43 -10.66 -5.17
N GLU A 89 -27.81 -10.22 -4.02
CA GLU A 89 -29.01 -10.71 -3.31
C GLU A 89 -29.94 -9.59 -2.84
N THR A 90 -29.39 -8.40 -2.61
CA THR A 90 -30.13 -7.25 -2.10
C THR A 90 -30.20 -6.12 -3.11
N ASP A 91 -31.18 -5.27 -2.97
CA ASP A 91 -31.28 -3.99 -3.68
C ASP A 91 -30.47 -2.88 -2.96
N ALA A 92 -30.49 -1.66 -3.49
CA ALA A 92 -29.81 -0.50 -2.90
C ALA A 92 -30.35 -0.13 -1.49
N HIS A 93 -31.55 -0.59 -1.13
CA HIS A 93 -32.18 -0.35 0.17
C HIS A 93 -32.01 -1.52 1.15
N GLY A 94 -31.24 -2.55 0.78
CA GLY A 94 -31.00 -3.72 1.61
C GLY A 94 -32.11 -4.79 1.58
N ASN A 95 -33.17 -4.62 0.73
CA ASN A 95 -34.24 -5.59 0.64
C ASN A 95 -33.83 -6.79 -0.21
N GLU A 96 -34.28 -8.00 0.17
CA GLU A 96 -34.03 -9.21 -0.60
C GLU A 96 -34.71 -9.16 -1.98
N LEU A 97 -33.98 -9.56 -2.99
CA LEU A 97 -34.49 -9.65 -4.36
C LEU A 97 -35.31 -10.92 -4.57
N SER A 98 -36.43 -10.79 -5.32
CA SER A 98 -37.24 -11.92 -5.71
C SER A 98 -36.43 -12.98 -6.47
N GLY A 99 -36.81 -14.25 -6.37
CA GLY A 99 -36.11 -15.35 -7.07
C GLY A 99 -35.97 -15.14 -8.58
N GLN A 100 -36.95 -14.50 -9.22
CA GLN A 100 -36.89 -14.17 -10.64
C GLN A 100 -35.83 -13.10 -10.95
N LYS A 101 -35.77 -12.02 -10.15
CA LYS A 101 -34.73 -10.98 -10.26
C LYS A 101 -33.34 -11.57 -10.00
N ARG A 102 -33.16 -12.41 -8.97
CA ARG A 102 -31.89 -13.09 -8.70
C ARG A 102 -31.41 -13.93 -9.87
N ARG A 103 -32.28 -14.72 -10.52
CA ARG A 103 -31.93 -15.49 -11.73
C ARG A 103 -31.53 -14.61 -12.90
N ARG A 104 -32.23 -13.49 -13.10
CA ARG A 104 -31.91 -12.50 -14.15
C ARG A 104 -30.55 -11.87 -13.91
N LEU A 105 -30.29 -11.39 -12.70
CA LEU A 105 -29.00 -10.80 -12.32
C LEU A 105 -27.86 -11.81 -12.39
N ALA A 106 -28.09 -13.07 -12.05
CA ALA A 106 -27.08 -14.14 -12.20
C ALA A 106 -26.68 -14.36 -13.68
N ARG A 107 -27.64 -14.29 -14.62
CA ARG A 107 -27.32 -14.33 -16.07
C ARG A 107 -26.54 -13.10 -16.49
N MET A 108 -26.96 -11.90 -16.07
CA MET A 108 -26.27 -10.65 -16.39
C MET A 108 -24.83 -10.65 -15.87
N ARG A 109 -24.59 -11.09 -14.61
CA ARG A 109 -23.23 -11.24 -14.05
C ARG A 109 -22.38 -12.21 -14.87
N ARG A 110 -22.96 -13.33 -15.33
CA ARG A 110 -22.22 -14.29 -16.15
C ARG A 110 -21.77 -13.68 -17.47
N GLU A 111 -22.63 -12.93 -18.13
CA GLU A 111 -22.27 -12.25 -19.38
C GLU A 111 -21.32 -11.08 -19.15
N GLN A 112 -21.49 -10.31 -18.06
CA GLN A 112 -20.54 -9.29 -17.64
C GLN A 112 -19.15 -9.90 -17.40
N THR A 113 -19.08 -11.03 -16.69
CA THR A 113 -17.79 -11.72 -16.44
C THR A 113 -17.14 -12.20 -17.73
N ARG A 114 -17.93 -12.65 -18.72
CA ARG A 114 -17.41 -13.07 -20.02
C ARG A 114 -16.89 -11.90 -20.85
N GLY A 115 -17.59 -10.77 -20.82
CA GLY A 115 -17.22 -9.56 -21.55
C GLY A 115 -16.19 -8.68 -20.87
N ARG A 116 -15.84 -8.97 -19.60
CA ARG A 116 -14.99 -8.13 -18.77
C ARG A 116 -13.53 -8.06 -19.22
N TRP A 117 -13.04 -9.11 -19.87
CA TRP A 117 -11.64 -9.26 -20.22
C TRP A 117 -11.42 -9.10 -21.73
N ARG A 118 -10.64 -8.12 -22.15
CA ARG A 118 -10.25 -7.91 -23.54
C ARG A 118 -9.11 -8.85 -23.97
N SER A 119 -8.27 -9.29 -23.02
CA SER A 119 -7.11 -10.10 -23.30
C SER A 119 -6.80 -11.07 -22.16
N LYS A 120 -5.93 -12.07 -22.44
CA LYS A 120 -5.39 -12.96 -21.43
C LYS A 120 -4.53 -12.19 -20.40
N ALA A 121 -3.80 -11.16 -20.85
CA ALA A 121 -2.99 -10.32 -19.98
C ALA A 121 -3.86 -9.58 -18.94
N GLU A 122 -4.98 -8.99 -19.38
CA GLU A 122 -5.93 -8.30 -18.49
C GLU A 122 -6.57 -9.26 -17.48
N ARG A 123 -6.90 -10.48 -17.89
CA ARG A 123 -7.39 -11.51 -16.98
C ARG A 123 -6.35 -11.92 -15.95
N ASN A 124 -5.08 -12.07 -16.35
CA ASN A 124 -3.98 -12.36 -15.45
C ASN A 124 -3.74 -11.21 -14.46
N LEU A 125 -3.83 -9.94 -14.95
CA LEU A 125 -3.76 -8.76 -14.10
C LEU A 125 -4.84 -8.80 -13.01
N ALA A 126 -6.08 -9.01 -13.40
CA ALA A 126 -7.18 -9.06 -12.45
C ALA A 126 -7.03 -10.20 -11.42
N HIS A 127 -6.53 -11.37 -11.85
CA HIS A 127 -6.25 -12.47 -10.96
C HIS A 127 -5.15 -12.11 -9.95
N GLY A 128 -4.03 -11.55 -10.42
CA GLY A 128 -2.92 -11.14 -9.55
C GLY A 128 -3.31 -10.02 -8.58
N LEU A 129 -4.02 -8.99 -9.04
CA LEU A 129 -4.55 -7.95 -8.17
C LEU A 129 -5.56 -8.49 -7.13
N GLY A 130 -6.35 -9.51 -7.52
CA GLY A 130 -7.22 -10.24 -6.60
C GLY A 130 -6.44 -10.95 -5.50
N GLU A 131 -5.32 -11.58 -5.87
CA GLU A 131 -4.45 -12.27 -4.92
C GLU A 131 -3.71 -11.28 -4.00
N VAL A 132 -3.20 -10.17 -4.54
CA VAL A 132 -2.61 -9.08 -3.71
C VAL A 132 -3.63 -8.57 -2.68
N ARG A 133 -4.88 -8.30 -3.08
CA ARG A 133 -5.92 -7.87 -2.14
C ARG A 133 -6.23 -8.92 -1.07
N ARG A 134 -6.32 -10.18 -1.47
CA ARG A 134 -6.56 -11.29 -0.54
C ARG A 134 -5.44 -11.38 0.51
N LEU A 135 -4.20 -11.34 0.07
CA LEU A 135 -3.02 -11.40 0.95
C LEU A 135 -2.94 -10.17 1.85
N SER A 136 -3.17 -8.95 1.30
CA SER A 136 -3.17 -7.72 2.10
C SER A 136 -4.23 -7.75 3.19
N SER A 137 -5.42 -8.31 2.89
CA SER A 137 -6.48 -8.48 3.89
C SER A 137 -6.13 -9.55 4.94
N ALA A 138 -5.49 -10.67 4.53
CA ALA A 138 -5.07 -11.72 5.45
C ALA A 138 -3.95 -11.29 6.40
N LEU A 139 -3.09 -10.35 5.95
CA LEU A 139 -1.98 -9.78 6.71
C LEU A 139 -2.35 -8.47 7.40
N GLU A 140 -3.63 -8.07 7.36
CA GLU A 140 -4.16 -6.84 7.97
C GLU A 140 -3.39 -5.56 7.57
N LEU A 141 -2.89 -5.52 6.32
CA LEU A 141 -2.12 -4.40 5.82
C LEU A 141 -3.00 -3.19 5.50
N SER A 142 -2.46 -1.99 5.68
CA SER A 142 -3.15 -0.75 5.33
C SER A 142 -3.47 -0.66 3.84
N GLU A 143 -4.49 0.13 3.51
CA GLU A 143 -4.88 0.36 2.10
C GLU A 143 -3.75 0.96 1.28
N SER A 144 -2.93 1.83 1.87
CA SER A 144 -1.77 2.44 1.23
C SER A 144 -0.75 1.37 0.78
N ILE A 145 -0.41 0.43 1.65
CA ILE A 145 0.52 -0.67 1.33
C ILE A 145 -0.10 -1.58 0.27
N ARG A 146 -1.39 -1.91 0.38
CA ARG A 146 -2.12 -2.69 -0.61
C ARG A 146 -2.07 -2.06 -2.00
N ASP A 147 -2.35 -0.76 -2.10
CA ASP A 147 -2.42 -0.06 -3.39
C ASP A 147 -1.02 0.09 -4.00
N GLN A 148 0.01 0.31 -3.21
CA GLN A 148 1.40 0.29 -3.66
C GLN A 148 1.82 -1.11 -4.15
N ALA A 149 1.42 -2.18 -3.45
CA ALA A 149 1.69 -3.55 -3.88
C ALA A 149 0.95 -3.88 -5.20
N CYS A 150 -0.28 -3.39 -5.36
CA CYS A 150 -1.01 -3.49 -6.62
C CYS A 150 -0.32 -2.73 -7.75
N GLN A 151 0.24 -1.55 -7.48
CA GLN A 151 1.00 -0.80 -8.47
C GLN A 151 2.30 -1.52 -8.84
N LEU A 152 3.02 -2.08 -7.86
CA LEU A 152 4.21 -2.87 -8.11
C LEU A 152 3.91 -4.10 -8.97
N PHE A 153 2.78 -4.79 -8.71
CA PHE A 153 2.33 -5.91 -9.53
C PHE A 153 2.04 -5.49 -10.98
N ARG A 154 1.44 -4.30 -11.19
CA ARG A 154 1.20 -3.74 -12.53
C ARG A 154 2.51 -3.45 -13.26
N SER A 155 3.48 -2.83 -12.58
CA SER A 155 4.81 -2.60 -13.14
C SER A 155 5.50 -3.93 -13.52
N ALA A 156 5.40 -4.95 -12.67
CA ALA A 156 5.93 -6.28 -12.97
C ALA A 156 5.28 -6.90 -14.21
N GLN A 157 4.00 -6.66 -14.44
CA GLN A 157 3.32 -7.16 -15.63
C GLN A 157 3.70 -6.36 -16.89
N SER A 158 3.83 -5.04 -16.81
CA SER A 158 4.25 -4.21 -17.96
C SER A 158 5.65 -4.55 -18.44
N GLU A 159 6.54 -4.94 -17.53
CA GLU A 159 7.91 -5.39 -17.84
C GLU A 159 8.01 -6.90 -18.14
N ASP A 160 6.89 -7.57 -18.43
CA ASP A 160 6.83 -9.01 -18.78
C ASP A 160 7.46 -9.95 -17.71
N LEU A 161 7.60 -9.54 -16.45
CA LEU A 161 8.25 -10.32 -15.39
C LEU A 161 7.42 -11.52 -14.91
N LEU A 162 6.16 -11.63 -15.36
CA LEU A 162 5.30 -12.77 -15.05
C LEU A 162 5.67 -14.03 -15.84
N ARG A 163 6.46 -13.93 -16.90
CA ARG A 163 6.84 -15.09 -17.72
C ARG A 163 7.65 -16.11 -16.92
N GLY A 164 7.24 -17.36 -16.96
CA GLY A 164 7.87 -18.47 -16.24
C GLY A 164 7.66 -18.48 -14.73
N ARG A 165 6.80 -17.61 -14.19
CA ARG A 165 6.49 -17.49 -12.77
C ARG A 165 4.98 -17.60 -12.53
N SER A 166 4.58 -18.07 -11.34
CA SER A 166 3.16 -18.05 -10.98
C SER A 166 2.71 -16.62 -10.64
N ILE A 167 1.48 -16.31 -11.01
CA ILE A 167 0.86 -15.01 -10.74
C ILE A 167 0.81 -14.77 -9.22
N GLU A 168 0.50 -15.82 -8.47
CA GLU A 168 0.43 -15.79 -7.01
C GLU A 168 1.79 -15.49 -6.38
N ALA A 169 2.88 -16.08 -6.93
CA ALA A 169 4.23 -15.80 -6.42
C ALA A 169 4.65 -14.35 -6.65
N ILE A 170 4.33 -13.77 -7.82
CA ILE A 170 4.58 -12.34 -8.09
C ILE A 170 3.69 -11.47 -7.20
N GLY A 171 2.42 -11.85 -6.97
CA GLY A 171 1.54 -11.14 -6.04
C GLY A 171 2.07 -11.09 -4.61
N ALA A 172 2.50 -12.24 -4.08
CA ALA A 172 3.13 -12.32 -2.76
C ALA A 172 4.45 -11.53 -2.70
N ALA A 173 5.29 -11.65 -3.73
CA ALA A 173 6.55 -10.92 -3.83
C ALA A 173 6.32 -9.39 -3.91
N SER A 174 5.23 -8.94 -4.55
CA SER A 174 4.87 -7.51 -4.61
C SER A 174 4.51 -6.97 -3.24
N ILE A 175 3.78 -7.72 -2.42
CA ILE A 175 3.47 -7.34 -1.03
C ILE A 175 4.74 -7.26 -0.19
N TYR A 176 5.58 -8.31 -0.24
CA TYR A 176 6.83 -8.32 0.51
C TYR A 176 7.77 -7.18 0.07
N GLY A 177 7.91 -6.96 -1.25
CA GLY A 177 8.71 -5.87 -1.81
C GLY A 177 8.23 -4.49 -1.35
N THR A 178 6.92 -4.25 -1.38
CA THR A 178 6.32 -3.00 -0.89
C THR A 178 6.55 -2.82 0.62
N GLY A 179 6.39 -3.87 1.41
CA GLY A 179 6.71 -3.86 2.85
C GLY A 179 8.16 -3.45 3.09
N ARG A 180 9.11 -4.00 2.33
CA ARG A 180 10.54 -3.66 2.40
C ARG A 180 10.81 -2.20 2.02
N CYS A 181 10.20 -1.69 0.97
CA CYS A 181 10.35 -0.30 0.55
C CYS A 181 9.84 0.70 1.61
N ASN A 182 8.76 0.34 2.30
CA ASN A 182 8.14 1.18 3.33
C ASN A 182 8.67 0.92 4.76
N GLN A 183 9.69 0.09 4.93
CA GLN A 183 10.20 -0.29 6.26
C GLN A 183 9.10 -0.89 7.17
N HIS A 184 8.09 -1.51 6.57
CA HIS A 184 7.03 -2.18 7.32
C HIS A 184 7.55 -3.52 7.88
N PRO A 185 7.31 -3.85 9.16
CA PRO A 185 7.83 -5.04 9.84
C PRO A 185 7.11 -6.32 9.38
N LEU A 186 7.23 -6.63 8.09
CA LEU A 186 6.66 -7.81 7.47
C LEU A 186 7.77 -8.84 7.23
N LEU A 187 7.63 -10.02 7.82
CA LEU A 187 8.56 -11.12 7.59
C LEU A 187 8.17 -11.87 6.30
N LEU A 188 9.16 -12.52 5.70
CA LEU A 188 8.90 -13.33 4.50
C LEU A 188 8.00 -14.52 4.83
N GLU A 189 8.20 -15.10 6.00
CA GLU A 189 7.43 -16.20 6.54
C GLU A 189 5.95 -15.84 6.66
N ASP A 190 5.60 -14.67 7.21
CA ASP A 190 4.22 -14.17 7.30
C ASP A 190 3.54 -14.18 5.92
N VAL A 191 4.26 -13.70 4.89
CA VAL A 191 3.72 -13.62 3.52
C VAL A 191 3.58 -15.02 2.92
N VAL A 192 4.53 -15.92 3.16
CA VAL A 192 4.52 -17.29 2.64
C VAL A 192 3.39 -18.09 3.26
N ASP A 193 3.14 -17.96 4.54
CA ASP A 193 2.06 -18.66 5.26
C ASP A 193 0.68 -18.23 4.77
N ALA A 194 0.53 -16.94 4.47
CA ALA A 194 -0.70 -16.42 3.85
C ALA A 194 -0.83 -16.78 2.36
N ALA A 195 0.31 -17.02 1.67
CA ALA A 195 0.36 -17.30 0.24
C ALA A 195 -0.04 -18.74 -0.10
N ARG A 196 -0.45 -18.96 -1.37
CA ARG A 196 -0.78 -20.30 -1.89
C ARG A 196 0.39 -20.93 -2.65
N VAL A 197 1.60 -20.49 -2.37
CA VAL A 197 2.82 -20.87 -3.09
C VAL A 197 3.98 -21.09 -2.12
N GLU A 198 4.92 -21.93 -2.53
CA GLU A 198 6.10 -22.25 -1.74
C GLU A 198 7.04 -21.05 -1.58
N SER A 199 7.74 -20.99 -0.44
CA SER A 199 8.71 -19.95 -0.07
C SER A 199 9.77 -19.72 -1.16
N THR A 200 10.30 -20.77 -1.77
CA THR A 200 11.30 -20.71 -2.84
C THR A 200 10.81 -19.90 -4.04
N ARG A 201 9.53 -20.07 -4.41
CA ARG A 201 8.91 -19.35 -5.53
C ARG A 201 8.72 -17.87 -5.21
N VAL A 202 8.27 -17.54 -3.98
CA VAL A 202 8.12 -16.16 -3.53
C VAL A 202 9.47 -15.46 -3.48
N THR A 203 10.49 -16.11 -2.91
CA THR A 203 11.86 -15.57 -2.83
C THR A 203 12.45 -15.29 -4.21
N ASN A 204 12.29 -16.23 -5.15
CA ASN A 204 12.79 -16.05 -6.52
C ASN A 204 12.03 -14.93 -7.26
N ALA A 205 10.72 -14.85 -7.06
CA ALA A 205 9.91 -13.76 -7.60
C ALA A 205 10.35 -12.41 -7.05
N TYR A 206 10.53 -12.31 -5.73
CA TYR A 206 11.01 -11.09 -5.08
C TYR A 206 12.40 -10.65 -5.57
N ARG A 207 13.36 -11.59 -5.67
CA ARG A 207 14.70 -11.28 -6.21
C ARG A 207 14.62 -10.73 -7.63
N THR A 208 13.73 -11.25 -8.45
CA THR A 208 13.50 -10.74 -9.80
C THR A 208 12.91 -9.33 -9.77
N LEU A 209 11.83 -9.10 -9.00
CA LEU A 209 11.24 -7.77 -8.87
C LEU A 209 12.25 -6.74 -8.38
N ASN A 210 13.03 -7.09 -7.35
CA ASN A 210 14.03 -6.20 -6.77
C ASN A 210 15.11 -5.81 -7.78
N ARG A 211 15.58 -6.77 -8.60
CA ARG A 211 16.61 -6.53 -9.59
C ARG A 211 16.11 -5.77 -10.81
N GLU A 212 14.99 -6.19 -11.39
CA GLU A 212 14.51 -5.65 -12.66
C GLU A 212 13.80 -4.30 -12.50
N LEU A 213 13.16 -4.06 -11.33
CA LEU A 213 12.47 -2.81 -11.03
C LEU A 213 13.27 -1.89 -10.10
N GLU A 214 14.52 -2.25 -9.78
CA GLU A 214 15.45 -1.46 -8.95
C GLU A 214 14.77 -0.92 -7.67
N LEU A 215 14.11 -1.82 -6.92
CA LEU A 215 13.31 -1.41 -5.76
C LEU A 215 14.19 -0.74 -4.70
N PRO A 216 13.80 0.42 -4.16
CA PRO A 216 14.50 1.07 -3.05
C PRO A 216 14.23 0.31 -1.75
N THR A 217 14.97 -0.78 -1.53
CA THR A 217 14.83 -1.65 -0.36
C THR A 217 15.99 -1.45 0.62
N PRO A 218 15.94 -0.39 1.46
CA PRO A 218 16.96 -0.20 2.49
C PRO A 218 16.96 -1.36 3.51
N PRO A 219 18.07 -1.55 4.25
CA PRO A 219 18.11 -2.53 5.33
C PRO A 219 16.96 -2.28 6.32
N MET A 220 16.30 -3.34 6.77
CA MET A 220 15.25 -3.24 7.79
C MET A 220 15.87 -2.84 9.13
N ARG A 221 15.24 -1.91 9.83
CA ARG A 221 15.67 -1.44 11.13
C ARG A 221 15.04 -2.25 12.25
N PRO A 222 15.77 -2.61 13.32
CA PRO A 222 15.18 -3.22 14.51
C PRO A 222 14.05 -2.39 15.12
N THR A 223 14.17 -1.06 15.12
CA THR A 223 13.14 -0.13 15.60
C THR A 223 11.78 -0.35 14.93
N SER A 224 11.73 -0.77 13.65
CA SER A 224 10.48 -1.04 12.92
C SER A 224 9.70 -2.23 13.49
N PHE A 225 10.38 -3.21 14.12
CA PHE A 225 9.74 -4.41 14.67
C PHE A 225 9.24 -4.23 16.11
N VAL A 226 9.76 -3.25 16.85
CA VAL A 226 9.38 -3.04 18.27
C VAL A 226 7.88 -2.83 18.45
N PRO A 227 7.17 -1.98 17.64
CA PRO A 227 5.73 -1.78 17.82
C PRO A 227 4.91 -3.06 17.66
N ARG A 228 5.25 -3.89 16.67
CA ARG A 228 4.60 -5.19 16.43
C ARG A 228 4.76 -6.10 17.65
N LEU A 229 5.99 -6.26 18.11
CA LEU A 229 6.29 -7.12 19.27
C LEU A 229 5.60 -6.66 20.56
N ILE A 230 5.58 -5.35 20.83
CA ILE A 230 4.88 -4.78 21.99
C ILE A 230 3.38 -5.06 21.92
N SER A 231 2.76 -4.88 20.76
CA SER A 231 1.33 -5.14 20.56
C SER A 231 1.00 -6.62 20.73
N GLU A 232 1.79 -7.51 20.15
CA GLU A 232 1.59 -8.96 20.19
C GLU A 232 1.78 -9.52 21.61
N LEU A 233 2.74 -8.97 22.34
CA LEU A 233 3.04 -9.38 23.74
C LEU A 233 2.15 -8.67 24.78
N GLY A 234 1.34 -7.68 24.36
CA GLY A 234 0.46 -6.91 25.25
C GLY A 234 1.25 -6.10 26.30
N LEU A 235 2.40 -5.54 25.95
CA LEU A 235 3.28 -4.79 26.83
C LEU A 235 2.93 -3.29 26.84
N ASP A 236 3.33 -2.61 27.93
CA ASP A 236 3.07 -1.18 28.16
C ASP A 236 3.88 -0.26 27.24
N GLN A 237 3.38 0.98 27.06
CA GLN A 237 4.02 2.01 26.23
C GLN A 237 5.40 2.45 26.77
N ASP A 238 5.61 2.34 28.08
CA ASP A 238 6.91 2.66 28.69
C ASP A 238 7.99 1.65 28.28
N ILE A 239 7.62 0.36 28.21
CA ILE A 239 8.50 -0.69 27.67
C ILE A 239 8.79 -0.44 26.21
N ARG A 240 7.79 -0.03 25.43
CA ARG A 240 7.97 0.32 24.02
C ARG A 240 8.98 1.45 23.82
N ARG A 241 8.84 2.53 24.60
CA ARG A 241 9.76 3.67 24.54
C ARG A 241 11.20 3.22 24.84
N ARG A 242 11.37 2.46 25.93
CA ARG A 242 12.68 1.96 26.32
C ARG A 242 13.28 0.98 25.30
N ALA A 243 12.48 0.09 24.75
CA ALA A 243 12.90 -0.83 23.68
C ALA A 243 13.33 -0.11 22.40
N ASN A 244 12.66 0.99 22.04
CA ASN A 244 13.08 1.82 20.90
C ASN A 244 14.43 2.51 21.17
N GLU A 245 14.65 3.07 22.37
CA GLU A 245 15.94 3.67 22.75
C GLU A 245 17.09 2.65 22.64
N LEU A 246 16.87 1.42 23.13
CA LEU A 246 17.84 0.34 23.02
C LEU A 246 18.09 -0.06 21.56
N ALA A 247 17.06 -0.12 20.75
CA ALA A 247 17.16 -0.45 19.32
C ALA A 247 17.91 0.63 18.53
N GLU A 248 17.64 1.92 18.79
CA GLU A 248 18.36 3.05 18.20
C GLU A 248 19.83 3.05 18.62
N HIS A 249 20.12 2.74 19.89
CA HIS A 249 21.50 2.60 20.37
C HIS A 249 22.23 1.46 19.66
N ALA A 250 21.57 0.30 19.48
CA ALA A 250 22.11 -0.84 18.74
C ALA A 250 22.41 -0.50 17.28
N GLU A 251 21.54 0.30 16.63
CA GLU A 251 21.78 0.79 15.26
C GLU A 251 23.01 1.70 15.21
N GLY A 252 23.17 2.60 16.17
CA GLY A 252 24.29 3.53 16.25
C GLY A 252 25.65 2.86 16.50
N THR A 253 25.67 1.73 17.20
CA THR A 253 26.88 0.95 17.51
C THR A 253 27.20 -0.13 16.48
N ALA A 254 26.46 -0.17 15.35
CA ALA A 254 26.63 -1.16 14.28
C ALA A 254 26.45 -2.64 14.70
N LEU A 255 25.89 -2.92 15.88
CA LEU A 255 25.54 -4.28 16.34
C LEU A 255 24.53 -4.97 15.45
N THR A 256 23.80 -4.20 14.67
CA THR A 256 22.79 -4.71 13.76
C THR A 256 23.38 -5.31 12.48
N ASN A 257 24.66 -5.05 12.21
CA ASN A 257 25.33 -5.50 10.99
C ASN A 257 25.42 -7.04 10.93
N GLY A 258 24.88 -7.63 9.87
CA GLY A 258 24.85 -9.07 9.69
C GLY A 258 23.88 -9.83 10.62
N CYS A 259 23.05 -9.10 11.39
CA CYS A 259 22.08 -9.67 12.28
C CYS A 259 20.66 -9.60 11.72
N GLN A 260 19.81 -10.54 12.09
CA GLN A 260 18.38 -10.48 11.78
C GLN A 260 17.74 -9.36 12.60
N PRO A 261 17.10 -8.34 11.99
CA PRO A 261 16.56 -7.19 12.70
C PRO A 261 15.50 -7.56 13.75
N SER A 262 14.65 -8.55 13.46
CA SER A 262 13.64 -9.05 14.41
C SER A 262 14.28 -9.65 15.66
N GLY A 263 15.42 -10.32 15.53
CA GLY A 263 16.17 -10.88 16.67
C GLY A 263 16.78 -9.81 17.57
N VAL A 264 17.28 -8.72 16.99
CA VAL A 264 17.78 -7.56 17.76
C VAL A 264 16.61 -6.86 18.45
N ALA A 265 15.51 -6.63 17.76
CA ALA A 265 14.30 -6.03 18.32
C ALA A 265 13.75 -6.87 19.50
N ALA A 266 13.72 -8.20 19.35
CA ALA A 266 13.31 -9.11 20.41
C ALA A 266 14.18 -8.98 21.66
N ALA A 267 15.49 -8.87 21.50
CA ALA A 267 16.42 -8.68 22.61
C ALA A 267 16.21 -7.33 23.30
N CYS A 268 15.98 -6.24 22.54
CA CYS A 268 15.67 -4.92 23.06
C CYS A 268 14.35 -4.92 23.86
N VAL A 269 13.30 -5.55 23.33
CA VAL A 269 12.00 -5.67 24.02
C VAL A 269 12.15 -6.49 25.31
N TYR A 270 12.89 -7.59 25.26
CA TYR A 270 13.12 -8.42 26.43
C TYR A 270 13.88 -7.66 27.53
N LEU A 271 14.96 -6.92 27.18
CA LEU A 271 15.72 -6.11 28.15
C LEU A 271 14.88 -4.98 28.73
N ALA A 272 14.13 -4.26 27.91
CA ALA A 272 13.24 -3.19 28.35
C ALA A 272 12.17 -3.71 29.32
N ALA A 273 11.58 -4.87 29.02
CA ALA A 273 10.60 -5.52 29.88
C ALA A 273 11.23 -5.95 31.22
N GLN A 274 12.45 -6.47 31.20
CA GLN A 274 13.19 -6.86 32.42
C GLN A 274 13.55 -5.65 33.28
N GLU A 275 14.01 -4.54 32.70
CA GLU A 275 14.31 -3.28 33.40
C GLU A 275 13.07 -2.71 34.10
N GLN A 276 11.89 -2.87 33.51
CA GLN A 276 10.62 -2.39 34.09
C GLN A 276 9.90 -3.43 34.95
N GLY A 277 10.52 -4.59 35.21
CA GLY A 277 9.98 -5.62 36.07
C GLY A 277 8.80 -6.40 35.48
N ALA A 278 8.58 -6.34 34.18
CA ALA A 278 7.55 -7.12 33.52
C ALA A 278 7.94 -8.61 33.45
N LEU A 279 7.03 -9.48 33.85
CA LEU A 279 7.24 -10.93 33.87
C LEU A 279 7.00 -11.53 32.46
N ILE A 280 8.03 -11.53 31.64
CA ILE A 280 7.97 -12.15 30.31
C ILE A 280 9.10 -13.18 30.14
N THR A 281 8.80 -14.30 29.47
CA THR A 281 9.80 -15.33 29.23
C THR A 281 10.53 -15.11 27.89
N GLN A 282 11.81 -15.53 27.85
CA GLN A 282 12.57 -15.49 26.59
C GLN A 282 11.91 -16.31 25.47
N SER A 283 11.26 -17.41 25.83
CA SER A 283 10.55 -18.25 24.87
C SER A 283 9.37 -17.51 24.23
N THR A 284 8.59 -16.77 25.02
CA THR A 284 7.43 -16.00 24.52
C THR A 284 7.88 -14.89 23.57
N VAL A 285 8.92 -14.13 23.95
CA VAL A 285 9.45 -13.06 23.08
C VAL A 285 10.09 -13.64 21.81
N ALA A 286 10.84 -14.73 21.92
CA ALA A 286 11.46 -15.38 20.77
C ALA A 286 10.40 -15.92 19.78
N SER A 287 9.29 -16.47 20.29
CA SER A 287 8.17 -16.94 19.48
C SER A 287 7.49 -15.79 18.73
N ALA A 288 7.20 -14.69 19.42
CA ALA A 288 6.59 -13.49 18.79
C ALA A 288 7.47 -12.86 17.69
N ALA A 289 8.80 -12.90 17.86
CA ALA A 289 9.75 -12.39 16.89
C ALA A 289 10.16 -13.39 15.80
N GLU A 290 9.62 -14.62 15.84
CA GLU A 290 9.96 -15.73 14.93
C GLU A 290 11.47 -16.02 14.90
N VAL A 291 12.11 -16.00 16.07
CA VAL A 291 13.53 -16.28 16.22
C VAL A 291 13.78 -17.37 17.23
N SER A 292 14.96 -18.01 17.17
CA SER A 292 15.35 -18.99 18.19
C SER A 292 15.67 -18.30 19.51
N VAL A 293 15.38 -18.98 20.63
CA VAL A 293 15.79 -18.49 21.98
C VAL A 293 17.30 -18.29 22.08
N VAL A 294 18.08 -19.08 21.34
CA VAL A 294 19.55 -18.94 21.28
C VAL A 294 19.93 -17.62 20.62
N THR A 295 19.27 -17.26 19.50
CA THR A 295 19.49 -15.97 18.83
C THR A 295 19.16 -14.81 19.76
N LEU A 296 18.01 -14.85 20.45
CA LEU A 296 17.62 -13.81 21.40
C LEU A 296 18.67 -13.65 22.52
N ARG A 297 19.16 -14.76 23.10
CA ARG A 297 20.20 -14.71 24.14
C ARG A 297 21.49 -14.09 23.63
N SER A 298 21.97 -14.51 22.47
CA SER A 298 23.19 -13.94 21.87
C SER A 298 23.07 -12.43 21.68
N ARG A 299 21.94 -11.96 21.11
CA ARG A 299 21.70 -10.52 20.89
C ARG A 299 21.54 -9.76 22.20
N ARG A 300 20.87 -10.35 23.21
CA ARG A 300 20.78 -9.76 24.55
C ARG A 300 22.17 -9.56 25.18
N ASP A 301 23.00 -10.60 25.16
CA ASP A 301 24.33 -10.56 25.80
C ASP A 301 25.24 -9.52 25.11
N GLU A 302 25.14 -9.39 23.78
CA GLU A 302 25.83 -8.36 23.01
C GLU A 302 25.35 -6.93 23.39
N LEU A 303 24.02 -6.74 23.54
CA LEU A 303 23.45 -5.45 23.96
C LEU A 303 23.82 -5.05 25.39
N GLN A 304 23.99 -6.03 26.28
CA GLN A 304 24.41 -5.78 27.69
C GLN A 304 25.90 -5.47 27.83
N ALA A 305 26.72 -5.78 26.82
CA ALA A 305 28.15 -5.52 26.81
C ALA A 305 28.53 -4.09 26.38
N ILE A 306 27.56 -3.30 25.95
CA ILE A 306 27.70 -1.92 25.49
C ILE A 306 27.12 -0.97 26.51
#